data_c3ca71e292da4cc57243980dca8b1114
#
_entry.id   c3ca71e292da4cc57243980dca8b1114
#
_cell.length_a   1.000
_cell.length_b   1.000
_cell.length_c   1.000
_cell.angle_alpha   90.00
_cell.angle_beta   90.00
_cell.angle_gamma   90.00
#
_symmetry.space_group_name_H-M   'P 1'
#
loop_
_entity.id
_entity.type
_entity.pdbx_description
1 polymer ?
#
loop_
_entity_poly.entity_id
_entity_poly.type
_entity_poly.pdbx_seq_one_letter_code
_entity_poly.pdbx_strand_id
1 'polypeptide(L)' 'MVMFSKGKKRTIKSLDEELGFGMYRDKTVKEVLESNKSYLEWMHNSTNNKLGKRLIKEIETLDEKYVGLFK' A
#
# COMPACT_ATOMS: atom_id res chain seq x y z
N MET A 1 -19.06 22.46 -5.23
CA MET A 1 -18.61 21.93 -5.11
C MET A 1 -17.87 21.33 -4.93
N VAL A 2 -17.57 21.23 -4.86
CA VAL A 2 -16.88 20.65 -4.87
C VAL A 2 -16.22 20.12 -4.50
N MET A 3 -15.93 19.70 -4.45
CA MET A 3 -15.29 19.04 -4.15
C MET A 3 -14.53 18.49 -4.19
N PHE A 4 -14.29 18.62 -4.09
CA PHE A 4 -13.38 18.04 -4.37
C PHE A 4 -12.88 16.96 -3.77
N SER A 5 -12.56 16.33 -3.99
CA SER A 5 -12.32 15.05 -3.51
C SER A 5 -10.86 14.77 -3.39
N LYS A 6 -10.08 15.68 -3.47
CA LYS A 6 -8.69 15.43 -3.41
C LYS A 6 -8.23 14.85 -2.10
N GLY A 7 -8.94 14.97 -1.07
CA GLY A 7 -8.55 14.40 0.21
C GLY A 7 -9.04 12.99 0.42
N LYS A 8 -9.64 12.40 -0.58
CA LYS A 8 -10.22 11.08 -0.43
C LYS A 8 -9.18 10.02 -0.15
N LYS A 9 -9.38 9.26 0.91
CA LYS A 9 -8.46 8.22 1.29
C LYS A 9 -8.91 6.86 0.76
N ARG A 10 -7.96 6.04 0.43
CA ARG A 10 -8.22 4.68 0.05
C ARG A 10 -7.44 3.77 0.99
N THR A 11 -8.11 2.74 1.50
CA THR A 11 -7.46 1.76 2.36
C THR A 11 -7.40 0.44 1.60
N ILE A 12 -6.19 -0.06 1.39
CA ILE A 12 -5.98 -1.33 0.73
C ILE A 12 -5.91 -2.38 1.81
N LYS A 13 -6.70 -3.43 1.67
CA LYS A 13 -6.88 -4.41 2.74
C LYS A 13 -6.39 -5.81 2.41
N SER A 14 -5.96 -6.04 1.18
CA SER A 14 -5.60 -7.39 0.76
C SER A 14 -4.34 -7.37 -0.08
N LEU A 15 -3.52 -8.43 0.08
CA LEU A 15 -2.33 -8.60 -0.76
C LEU A 15 -2.68 -8.79 -2.23
N ASP A 16 -3.88 -9.28 -2.51
CA ASP A 16 -4.30 -9.51 -3.89
C ASP A 16 -4.91 -8.28 -4.55
N GLU A 17 -5.04 -7.20 -3.83
CA GLU A 17 -5.64 -5.99 -4.36
C GLU A 17 -4.62 -5.26 -5.23
N GLU A 18 -5.07 -4.77 -6.39
CA GLU A 18 -4.18 -4.00 -7.25
C GLU A 18 -4.07 -2.57 -6.76
N LEU A 19 -2.93 -1.95 -7.01
CA LEU A 19 -2.73 -0.57 -6.58
C LEU A 19 -3.64 0.40 -7.32
N GLY A 20 -3.81 0.20 -8.60
CA GLY A 20 -4.74 1.01 -9.38
C GLY A 20 -4.26 2.40 -9.74
N PHE A 21 -3.00 2.71 -9.48
CA PHE A 21 -2.46 4.02 -9.84
C PHE A 21 -0.94 3.93 -9.98
N GLY A 22 -0.37 4.92 -10.65
CA GLY A 22 1.08 5.02 -10.78
C GLY A 22 1.68 3.93 -11.64
N MET A 23 2.98 3.75 -11.49
CA MET A 23 3.71 2.81 -12.35
C MET A 23 3.36 1.36 -12.06
N TYR A 24 2.77 1.07 -10.93
CA TYR A 24 2.39 -0.30 -10.55
C TYR A 24 0.90 -0.50 -10.55
N ARG A 25 0.16 0.27 -11.36
CA ARG A 25 -1.30 0.22 -11.31
C ARG A 25 -1.87 -1.16 -11.56
N ASP A 26 -1.22 -1.96 -12.38
CA ASP A 26 -1.70 -3.30 -12.73
C ASP A 26 -1.11 -4.39 -11.86
N LYS A 27 -0.39 -4.01 -10.83
CA LYS A 27 0.26 -4.98 -9.94
C LYS A 27 -0.45 -5.03 -8.61
N THR A 28 -0.47 -6.21 -8.02
CA THR A 28 -1.04 -6.36 -6.69
C THR A 28 -0.06 -5.88 -5.63
N VAL A 29 -0.58 -5.70 -4.42
CA VAL A 29 0.27 -5.30 -3.30
C VAL A 29 1.42 -6.30 -3.13
N LYS A 30 1.11 -7.59 -3.23
CA LYS A 30 2.13 -8.61 -3.06
C LYS A 30 3.21 -8.51 -4.12
N GLU A 31 2.82 -8.28 -5.36
CA GLU A 31 3.79 -8.16 -6.45
C GLU A 31 4.72 -6.98 -6.24
N VAL A 32 4.15 -5.85 -5.83
CA VAL A 32 4.96 -4.66 -5.59
C VAL A 32 5.85 -4.86 -4.38
N LEU A 33 5.34 -5.51 -3.35
CA LEU A 33 6.11 -5.77 -2.15
C LEU A 33 7.38 -6.56 -2.47
N GLU A 34 7.25 -7.54 -3.34
CA GLU A 34 8.37 -8.38 -3.72
C GLU A 34 9.32 -7.67 -4.68
N SER A 35 8.79 -6.79 -5.51
CA SER A 35 9.61 -6.10 -6.51
C SER A 35 10.22 -4.81 -5.98
N ASN A 36 9.46 -4.06 -5.19
CA ASN A 36 9.91 -2.75 -4.74
C ASN A 36 9.16 -2.36 -3.48
N LYS A 37 9.56 -2.93 -2.37
CA LYS A 37 8.87 -2.65 -1.10
C LYS A 37 8.94 -1.19 -0.70
N SER A 38 9.97 -0.47 -1.14
CA SER A 38 10.08 0.94 -0.83
C SER A 38 8.97 1.77 -1.46
N TYR A 39 8.46 1.33 -2.60
CA TYR A 39 7.34 2.01 -3.23
C TYR A 39 6.10 1.94 -2.35
N LEU A 40 5.86 0.78 -1.75
CA LEU A 40 4.72 0.63 -0.85
C LEU A 40 4.89 1.47 0.41
N GLU A 41 6.10 1.55 0.91
CA GLU A 41 6.37 2.40 2.07
C GLU A 41 6.07 3.85 1.73
N TRP A 42 6.55 4.32 0.60
CA TRP A 42 6.29 5.67 0.16
C TRP A 42 4.80 5.92 -0.01
N MET A 43 4.12 4.98 -0.65
CA MET A 43 2.68 5.12 -0.87
C MET A 43 1.93 5.25 0.44
N HIS A 44 2.23 4.39 1.39
CA HIS A 44 1.54 4.39 2.67
C HIS A 44 1.80 5.67 3.45
N ASN A 45 3.03 6.18 3.39
CA ASN A 45 3.43 7.32 4.20
C ASN A 45 3.16 8.66 3.54
N SER A 46 3.15 8.72 2.22
CA SER A 46 3.16 9.98 1.50
C SER A 46 1.96 10.23 0.62
N THR A 47 1.04 9.29 0.52
CA THR A 47 -0.14 9.47 -0.30
C THR A 47 -1.39 9.17 0.52
N ASN A 48 -2.55 9.38 -0.10
CA ASN A 48 -3.82 9.04 0.53
C ASN A 48 -4.18 7.56 0.37
N ASN A 49 -3.31 6.80 -0.26
CA ASN A 49 -3.52 5.36 -0.42
C ASN A 49 -2.77 4.66 0.70
N LYS A 50 -3.50 4.19 1.69
CA LYS A 50 -2.90 3.58 2.87
C LYS A 50 -3.16 2.09 2.90
N LEU A 51 -2.27 1.37 3.55
CA LEU A 51 -2.47 -0.05 3.79
C LEU A 51 -3.23 -0.21 5.11
N GLY A 52 -4.18 -1.13 5.14
CA GLY A 52 -4.92 -1.38 6.36
C GLY A 52 -4.03 -2.03 7.42
N LYS A 53 -4.41 -1.87 8.68
CA LYS A 53 -3.60 -2.40 9.78
C LYS A 53 -3.44 -3.91 9.71
N ARG A 54 -4.50 -4.61 9.33
CA ARG A 54 -4.43 -6.06 9.19
C ARG A 54 -3.47 -6.47 8.10
N LEU A 55 -3.52 -5.73 6.98
CA LEU A 55 -2.62 -6.02 5.87
C LEU A 55 -1.18 -5.79 6.27
N ILE A 56 -0.93 -4.71 6.99
CA ILE A 56 0.42 -4.43 7.47
C ILE A 56 0.93 -5.57 8.35
N LYS A 57 0.08 -6.06 9.24
CA LYS A 57 0.46 -7.18 10.09
C LYS A 57 0.74 -8.43 9.27
N GLU A 58 -0.09 -8.68 8.28
CA GLU A 58 0.09 -9.82 7.41
C GLU A 58 1.42 -9.73 6.67
N ILE A 59 1.75 -8.55 6.18
CA ILE A 59 3.01 -8.34 5.49
C ILE A 59 4.19 -8.61 6.43
N GLU A 60 4.09 -8.14 7.66
CA GLU A 60 5.17 -8.33 8.62
C GLU A 60 5.40 -9.80 8.96
N THR A 61 4.37 -10.62 8.83
CA THR A 61 4.53 -12.05 9.09
C THR A 61 5.11 -12.82 7.92
N LEU A 62 5.15 -12.22 6.73
CA LEU A 62 5.70 -12.90 5.56
C LEU A 62 7.22 -13.03 5.65
N ASP A 63 7.87 -12.01 6.17
CA ASP A 63 9.31 -12.00 6.27
C ASP A 63 9.70 -10.95 7.27
N GLU A 64 10.70 -11.21 8.09
CA GLU A 64 11.09 -10.24 9.08
C GLU A 64 11.68 -8.97 8.49
N LYS A 65 12.12 -9.00 7.26
CA LYS A 65 12.61 -7.78 6.63
C LYS A 65 11.52 -6.73 6.42
N TYR A 66 10.26 -7.15 6.51
CA TYR A 66 9.14 -6.22 6.37
C TYR A 66 8.67 -5.64 7.71
N VAL A 67 9.22 -6.12 8.80
CA VAL A 67 8.82 -5.63 10.12
C VAL A 67 9.27 -4.18 10.25
N GLY A 68 8.34 -3.30 10.63
CA GLY A 68 8.64 -1.90 10.80
C GLY A 68 8.68 -1.09 9.52
N LEU A 69 8.41 -1.71 8.40
CA LEU A 69 8.46 -1.02 7.11
C LEU A 69 7.42 0.10 7.00
N PHE A 70 6.27 -0.11 7.58
CA PHE A 70 5.16 0.84 7.49
C PHE A 70 4.88 1.56 8.79
N LYS A 71 5.88 2.05 9.42
CA LYS A 71 5.70 2.75 10.67
C LYS A 71 5.12 4.11 10.55
#